data_0ee80307cb3b41cd277d97c3b0b79b1f
#
_entry.id   0ee80307cb3b41cd277d97c3b0b79b1f
#
_cell.length_a   1.000
_cell.length_b   1.000
_cell.length_c   1.000
_cell.angle_alpha   90.00
_cell.angle_beta   90.00
_cell.angle_gamma   90.00
#
_symmetry.space_group_name_H-M   'P 1'
#
loop_
_entity.id
_entity.type
_entity.pdbx_description
1 polymer ?
#
loop_
_entity_poly.entity_id
_entity_poly.type
_entity_poly.pdbx_seq_one_letter_code
_entity_poly.pdbx_strand_id
1 'polypeptide(L)'
;FFGNMPDWNPAEIIGFHPHLFSYSLYKYLVTNGAWAKAREEMGYKNILNYPLMYSFSGKPYIDTRLSFNSLLPKNINNNLGRKITTYWTNSLIKKPYYHDKIEFEITENCFHFKLAKVIKKNYSFLSQKEKIFFLESLRTLTNNIVSNYFRDFESYSEKIIFLEKMRVNNISRYLNSKNDEIFYSRKIMDLCRENGIIPFAKFARNAFIAKKILISFVELNILKKSTYAKILKKLKTISHDYINDKKNLSLKKINKEFFIKKYFHLRP
;
A
#
# COMPACT_ATOMS: atom_id res chain seq x y z
N PHE A 1 -9.86 -16.89 -5.56
CA PHE A 1 -9.74 -15.95 -6.68
C PHE A 1 -8.39 -15.25 -6.58
N PHE A 2 -7.62 -15.29 -7.67
CA PHE A 2 -6.28 -14.73 -7.76
C PHE A 2 -6.22 -13.65 -8.82
N GLY A 3 -5.48 -12.60 -8.54
CA GLY A 3 -5.32 -11.47 -9.47
C GLY A 3 -3.86 -11.04 -9.60
N ASN A 4 -3.51 -10.44 -10.74
CA ASN A 4 -2.15 -9.98 -10.98
C ASN A 4 -1.81 -8.72 -10.19
N MET A 5 -2.78 -7.86 -9.95
CA MET A 5 -2.54 -6.49 -9.52
C MET A 5 -3.40 -5.96 -8.35
N PRO A 6 -4.09 -6.76 -7.54
CA PRO A 6 -4.63 -6.22 -6.31
C PRO A 6 -3.48 -6.10 -5.31
N ASP A 7 -3.21 -4.95 -4.75
CA ASP A 7 -2.17 -4.74 -3.76
C ASP A 7 -0.72 -5.06 -4.18
N TRP A 8 0.18 -4.10 -3.96
CA TRP A 8 1.62 -4.27 -4.11
C TRP A 8 2.09 -4.88 -5.44
N ASN A 9 1.26 -4.89 -6.42
CA ASN A 9 1.50 -5.29 -7.80
C ASN A 9 2.82 -6.06 -8.05
N PRO A 10 2.90 -7.35 -7.68
CA PRO A 10 4.14 -8.10 -7.83
C PRO A 10 4.61 -8.15 -9.28
N ALA A 11 3.68 -8.22 -10.24
CA ALA A 11 4.01 -8.25 -11.64
C ALA A 11 4.71 -6.96 -12.13
N GLU A 12 4.38 -5.81 -11.56
CA GLU A 12 5.04 -4.54 -11.84
C GLU A 12 6.42 -4.44 -11.17
N ILE A 13 6.53 -4.91 -9.93
CA ILE A 13 7.75 -4.73 -9.13
C ILE A 13 8.82 -5.76 -9.51
N ILE A 14 8.45 -7.02 -9.67
CA ILE A 14 9.38 -8.12 -9.96
C ILE A 14 9.22 -8.75 -11.35
N GLY A 15 8.23 -8.31 -12.14
CA GLY A 15 7.95 -8.80 -13.48
C GLY A 15 6.93 -9.94 -13.53
N PHE A 16 6.38 -10.18 -14.75
CA PHE A 16 5.41 -11.25 -14.97
C PHE A 16 6.00 -12.65 -14.86
N HIS A 17 7.29 -12.81 -15.13
CA HIS A 17 8.06 -14.04 -15.00
C HIS A 17 9.33 -13.76 -14.20
N PRO A 18 9.22 -13.53 -12.89
CA PRO A 18 10.38 -13.21 -12.07
C PRO A 18 11.33 -14.40 -11.93
N HIS A 19 12.61 -14.11 -11.81
CA HIS A 19 13.57 -15.12 -11.36
C HIS A 19 13.20 -15.61 -9.95
N LEU A 20 13.51 -16.86 -9.64
CA LEU A 20 13.22 -17.49 -8.33
C LEU A 20 13.75 -16.64 -7.16
N PHE A 21 14.93 -16.07 -7.29
CA PHE A 21 15.50 -15.19 -6.28
C PHE A 21 14.64 -13.94 -6.07
N SER A 22 14.27 -13.23 -7.14
CA SER A 22 13.42 -12.02 -7.05
C SER A 22 12.06 -12.33 -6.45
N TYR A 23 11.46 -13.46 -6.83
CA TYR A 23 10.20 -13.94 -6.28
C TYR A 23 10.31 -14.21 -4.78
N SER A 24 11.35 -14.96 -4.36
CA SER A 24 11.57 -15.31 -2.95
C SER A 24 11.89 -14.10 -2.10
N LEU A 25 12.70 -13.18 -2.62
CA LEU A 25 13.05 -11.93 -1.94
C LEU A 25 11.81 -11.04 -1.75
N TYR A 26 11.00 -10.85 -2.80
CA TYR A 26 9.76 -10.08 -2.70
C TYR A 26 8.77 -10.72 -1.73
N LYS A 27 8.63 -12.04 -1.79
CA LYS A 27 7.80 -12.80 -0.86
C LYS A 27 8.23 -12.59 0.59
N TYR A 28 9.53 -12.66 0.85
CA TYR A 28 10.09 -12.46 2.19
C TYR A 28 9.92 -11.02 2.68
N LEU A 29 10.28 -10.04 1.87
CA LEU A 29 10.27 -8.63 2.25
C LEU A 29 8.86 -8.06 2.38
N VAL A 30 7.94 -8.46 1.50
CA VAL A 30 6.63 -7.80 1.35
C VAL A 30 5.48 -8.72 1.74
N THR A 31 5.25 -9.79 0.97
CA THR A 31 3.98 -10.52 1.01
C THR A 31 3.87 -11.52 2.15
N ASN A 32 5.01 -11.97 2.74
CA ASN A 32 5.01 -12.83 3.91
C ASN A 32 5.10 -12.01 5.20
N GLY A 33 4.04 -11.35 5.56
CA GLY A 33 3.87 -10.75 6.89
C GLY A 33 4.02 -9.23 6.95
N ALA A 34 5.00 -8.58 6.29
CA ALA A 34 5.23 -7.14 6.44
C ALA A 34 4.00 -6.31 6.06
N TRP A 35 3.40 -6.63 4.93
CA TRP A 35 2.17 -6.00 4.44
C TRP A 35 0.97 -6.21 5.39
N ALA A 36 0.76 -7.44 5.87
CA ALA A 36 -0.30 -7.77 6.81
C ALA A 36 -0.09 -7.09 8.17
N LYS A 37 1.16 -7.06 8.67
CA LYS A 37 1.54 -6.40 9.92
C LYS A 37 1.28 -4.90 9.85
N ALA A 38 1.63 -4.23 8.75
CA ALA A 38 1.36 -2.82 8.57
C ALA A 38 -0.14 -2.49 8.70
N ARG A 39 -1.01 -3.32 8.09
CA ARG A 39 -2.46 -3.13 8.18
C ARG A 39 -3.03 -3.47 9.55
N GLU A 40 -2.60 -4.57 10.13
CA GLU A 40 -3.03 -4.98 11.47
C GLU A 40 -2.72 -3.92 12.52
N GLU A 41 -1.51 -3.36 12.51
CA GLU A 41 -1.10 -2.27 13.40
C GLU A 41 -1.91 -0.98 13.18
N MET A 42 -2.46 -0.75 12.00
CA MET A 42 -3.38 0.35 11.72
C MET A 42 -4.84 0.07 12.14
N GLY A 43 -5.16 -1.12 12.64
CA GLY A 43 -6.48 -1.50 13.10
C GLY A 43 -7.34 -2.27 12.09
N TYR A 44 -6.77 -2.73 11.00
CA TYR A 44 -7.42 -3.66 10.08
C TYR A 44 -7.35 -5.11 10.59
N LYS A 45 -8.04 -6.04 9.92
CA LYS A 45 -8.04 -7.46 10.27
C LYS A 45 -6.63 -8.06 10.19
N ASN A 46 -6.32 -8.87 11.19
CA ASN A 46 -5.08 -9.66 11.20
C ASN A 46 -5.20 -10.84 10.23
N ILE A 47 -4.24 -10.91 9.31
CA ILE A 47 -4.09 -11.99 8.33
C ILE A 47 -2.62 -12.49 8.25
N LEU A 48 -1.83 -12.23 9.30
CA LEU A 48 -0.38 -12.48 9.34
C LEU A 48 0.03 -13.91 8.99
N ASN A 49 -0.79 -14.89 9.34
CA ASN A 49 -0.47 -16.31 9.16
C ASN A 49 -0.83 -16.86 7.78
N TYR A 50 -1.28 -16.02 6.86
CA TYR A 50 -1.70 -16.45 5.54
C TYR A 50 -0.78 -15.88 4.47
N PRO A 51 -0.26 -16.72 3.54
CA PRO A 51 0.53 -16.23 2.42
C PRO A 51 -0.36 -15.43 1.46
N LEU A 52 0.06 -14.21 1.14
CA LEU A 52 -0.69 -13.34 0.22
C LEU A 52 -0.42 -13.70 -1.24
N MET A 53 0.82 -14.07 -1.57
CA MET A 53 1.28 -14.28 -2.94
C MET A 53 1.55 -15.74 -3.25
N TYR A 54 1.07 -16.19 -4.39
CA TYR A 54 1.25 -17.52 -4.95
C TYR A 54 1.87 -17.45 -6.34
N SER A 55 2.52 -18.54 -6.77
CA SER A 55 3.04 -18.67 -8.14
C SER A 55 2.25 -19.73 -8.89
N PHE A 56 1.75 -19.37 -10.07
CA PHE A 56 1.14 -20.30 -11.03
C PHE A 56 1.87 -20.20 -12.37
N SER A 57 2.46 -21.28 -12.82
CA SER A 57 3.28 -21.33 -14.05
C SER A 57 4.36 -20.23 -14.08
N GLY A 58 5.04 -20.02 -12.96
CA GLY A 58 6.10 -19.01 -12.83
C GLY A 58 5.63 -17.55 -12.73
N LYS A 59 4.32 -17.29 -12.74
CA LYS A 59 3.75 -15.94 -12.61
C LYS A 59 3.28 -15.69 -11.18
N PRO A 60 3.56 -14.49 -10.61
CA PRO A 60 3.09 -14.14 -9.28
C PRO A 60 1.62 -13.70 -9.31
N TYR A 61 0.84 -14.21 -8.39
CA TYR A 61 -0.57 -13.86 -8.20
C TYR A 61 -0.86 -13.57 -6.74
N ILE A 62 -1.73 -12.61 -6.48
CA ILE A 62 -2.23 -12.28 -5.15
C ILE A 62 -3.56 -12.99 -4.88
N ASP A 63 -3.72 -13.58 -3.69
CA ASP A 63 -5.04 -14.01 -3.22
C ASP A 63 -5.90 -12.78 -2.94
N THR A 64 -6.80 -12.50 -3.88
CA THR A 64 -7.66 -11.33 -3.84
C THR A 64 -8.61 -11.34 -2.65
N ARG A 65 -9.10 -12.51 -2.26
CA ARG A 65 -9.99 -12.65 -1.11
C ARG A 65 -9.26 -12.34 0.21
N LEU A 66 -8.02 -12.79 0.32
CA LEU A 66 -7.17 -12.50 1.48
C LEU A 66 -6.83 -11.00 1.53
N SER A 67 -6.47 -10.42 0.38
CA SER A 67 -6.26 -8.98 0.24
C SER A 67 -7.48 -8.19 0.68
N PHE A 68 -8.69 -8.55 0.25
CA PHE A 68 -9.92 -7.88 0.66
C PHE A 68 -10.22 -8.03 2.15
N ASN A 69 -9.98 -9.20 2.75
CA ASN A 69 -10.14 -9.39 4.19
C ASN A 69 -9.24 -8.45 4.99
N SER A 70 -8.01 -8.20 4.52
CA SER A 70 -7.07 -7.30 5.17
C SER A 70 -7.46 -5.82 5.10
N LEU A 71 -8.45 -5.46 4.30
CA LEU A 71 -9.01 -4.11 4.19
C LEU A 71 -10.22 -3.88 5.10
N LEU A 72 -10.68 -4.90 5.81
CA LEU A 72 -11.77 -4.78 6.77
C LEU A 72 -11.26 -4.31 8.13
N PRO A 73 -12.00 -3.46 8.87
CA PRO A 73 -11.73 -3.16 10.27
C PRO A 73 -11.65 -4.43 11.13
N LYS A 74 -10.75 -4.46 12.11
CA LYS A 74 -10.48 -5.63 12.97
C LYS A 74 -11.72 -6.15 13.73
N ASN A 75 -12.65 -5.26 14.05
CA ASN A 75 -13.88 -5.58 14.80
C ASN A 75 -14.99 -6.19 13.93
N ILE A 76 -14.84 -6.26 12.62
CA ILE A 76 -15.80 -6.92 11.72
C ILE A 76 -15.72 -8.44 11.93
N ASN A 77 -16.80 -9.07 12.36
CA ASN A 77 -16.85 -10.52 12.53
C ASN A 77 -16.76 -11.27 11.19
N ASN A 78 -16.48 -12.57 11.24
CA ASN A 78 -16.24 -13.36 10.04
C ASN A 78 -17.46 -13.49 9.12
N ASN A 79 -18.68 -13.51 9.67
CA ASN A 79 -19.90 -13.61 8.87
C ASN A 79 -20.12 -12.34 8.03
N LEU A 80 -20.09 -11.19 8.68
CA LEU A 80 -20.21 -9.90 8.00
C LEU A 80 -19.05 -9.67 7.02
N GLY A 81 -17.81 -9.99 7.44
CA GLY A 81 -16.64 -9.91 6.60
C GLY A 81 -16.77 -10.74 5.32
N ARG A 82 -17.28 -11.97 5.41
CA ARG A 82 -17.56 -12.84 4.25
C ARG A 82 -18.54 -12.20 3.29
N LYS A 83 -19.67 -11.68 3.79
CA LYS A 83 -20.67 -10.99 2.94
C LYS A 83 -20.02 -9.84 2.16
N ILE A 84 -19.26 -8.98 2.84
CA ILE A 84 -18.63 -7.80 2.26
C ILE A 84 -17.56 -8.21 1.23
N THR A 85 -16.64 -9.10 1.59
CA THR A 85 -15.56 -9.52 0.70
C THR A 85 -16.07 -10.31 -0.52
N THR A 86 -17.14 -11.08 -0.37
CA THR A 86 -17.81 -11.73 -1.51
C THR A 86 -18.40 -10.69 -2.47
N TYR A 87 -19.03 -9.65 -1.94
CA TYR A 87 -19.54 -8.55 -2.76
C TYR A 87 -18.40 -7.83 -3.51
N TRP A 88 -17.29 -7.52 -2.85
CA TRP A 88 -16.12 -6.89 -3.49
C TRP A 88 -15.51 -7.80 -4.57
N THR A 89 -15.38 -9.10 -4.30
CA THR A 89 -14.88 -10.08 -5.26
C THR A 89 -15.77 -10.13 -6.51
N ASN A 90 -17.08 -10.23 -6.32
CA ASN A 90 -18.04 -10.23 -7.44
C ASN A 90 -18.03 -8.90 -8.22
N SER A 91 -17.81 -7.78 -7.53
CA SER A 91 -17.68 -6.47 -8.17
C SER A 91 -16.42 -6.38 -9.03
N LEU A 92 -15.29 -6.93 -8.55
CA LEU A 92 -14.05 -6.98 -9.31
C LEU A 92 -14.16 -7.94 -10.52
N ILE A 93 -14.79 -9.10 -10.35
CA ILE A 93 -15.05 -10.05 -11.46
C ILE A 93 -15.85 -9.37 -12.58
N LYS A 94 -16.86 -8.58 -12.21
CA LYS A 94 -17.68 -7.82 -13.20
C LYS A 94 -16.92 -6.67 -13.86
N LYS A 95 -15.89 -6.13 -13.19
CA LYS A 95 -15.13 -4.95 -13.62
C LYS A 95 -13.61 -5.20 -13.45
N PRO A 96 -13.04 -6.17 -14.18
CA PRO A 96 -11.65 -6.60 -13.99
C PRO A 96 -10.62 -5.49 -14.28
N TYR A 97 -10.99 -4.46 -15.02
CA TYR A 97 -10.14 -3.29 -15.30
C TYR A 97 -9.91 -2.38 -14.07
N TYR A 98 -10.59 -2.64 -12.94
CA TYR A 98 -10.31 -1.97 -11.67
C TYR A 98 -9.32 -2.74 -10.77
N HIS A 99 -8.66 -3.77 -11.30
CA HIS A 99 -7.71 -4.57 -10.53
C HIS A 99 -6.56 -3.75 -9.87
N ASP A 100 -6.16 -2.64 -10.49
CA ASP A 100 -5.14 -1.70 -10.00
C ASP A 100 -5.72 -0.55 -9.14
N LYS A 101 -7.05 -0.48 -8.96
CA LYS A 101 -7.77 0.60 -8.27
C LYS A 101 -8.72 0.09 -7.21
N ILE A 102 -8.47 -1.09 -6.67
CA ILE A 102 -9.40 -1.77 -5.75
C ILE A 102 -9.74 -0.93 -4.52
N GLU A 103 -8.78 -0.17 -3.98
CA GLU A 103 -8.99 0.67 -2.81
C GLU A 103 -9.93 1.86 -3.06
N PHE A 104 -10.10 2.26 -4.31
CA PHE A 104 -10.93 3.42 -4.67
C PHE A 104 -12.25 3.02 -5.31
N GLU A 105 -12.23 1.98 -6.16
CA GLU A 105 -13.34 1.65 -7.05
C GLU A 105 -14.13 0.40 -6.62
N ILE A 106 -13.52 -0.48 -5.82
CA ILE A 106 -14.11 -1.77 -5.44
C ILE A 106 -14.44 -1.82 -3.96
N THR A 107 -13.53 -1.36 -3.09
CA THR A 107 -13.66 -1.56 -1.64
C THR A 107 -14.00 -0.28 -0.88
N GLU A 108 -14.82 -0.43 0.17
CA GLU A 108 -14.96 0.58 1.21
C GLU A 108 -14.09 0.18 2.41
N ASN A 109 -12.95 0.83 2.55
CA ASN A 109 -11.87 0.44 3.46
C ASN A 109 -11.44 1.56 4.43
N CYS A 110 -12.10 2.72 4.36
CA CYS A 110 -11.98 3.83 5.28
C CYS A 110 -13.25 4.67 5.24
N PHE A 111 -13.43 5.53 6.25
CA PHE A 111 -14.51 6.51 6.24
C PHE A 111 -14.25 7.62 5.21
N HIS A 112 -15.30 8.03 4.54
CA HIS A 112 -15.37 9.25 3.73
C HIS A 112 -16.81 9.80 3.77
N PHE A 113 -17.00 11.07 3.45
CA PHE A 113 -18.26 11.75 3.70
C PHE A 113 -19.47 11.29 2.88
N LYS A 114 -19.24 10.48 1.83
CA LYS A 114 -20.30 9.83 1.04
C LYS A 114 -20.58 8.38 1.45
N LEU A 115 -19.81 7.84 2.40
CA LEU A 115 -19.84 6.41 2.74
C LEU A 115 -21.25 5.93 3.12
N ALA A 116 -21.99 6.68 3.93
CA ALA A 116 -23.35 6.30 4.31
C ALA A 116 -24.28 6.14 3.09
N LYS A 117 -24.19 7.06 2.13
CA LYS A 117 -24.95 7.00 0.86
C LYS A 117 -24.53 5.80 0.02
N VAL A 118 -23.22 5.51 -0.06
CA VAL A 118 -22.67 4.36 -0.79
C VAL A 118 -23.13 3.05 -0.17
N ILE A 119 -23.03 2.90 1.14
CA ILE A 119 -23.50 1.70 1.87
C ILE A 119 -25.01 1.51 1.68
N LYS A 120 -25.82 2.56 1.82
CA LYS A 120 -27.28 2.47 1.61
C LYS A 120 -27.61 1.97 0.21
N LYS A 121 -26.92 2.49 -0.82
CA LYS A 121 -27.19 2.18 -2.22
C LYS A 121 -26.67 0.80 -2.65
N ASN A 122 -25.42 0.47 -2.29
CA ASN A 122 -24.69 -0.64 -2.91
C ASN A 122 -24.67 -1.92 -2.06
N TYR A 123 -24.95 -1.82 -0.75
CA TYR A 123 -24.88 -2.95 0.19
C TYR A 123 -26.28 -3.42 0.61
N SER A 124 -27.20 -3.58 -0.38
CA SER A 124 -28.58 -4.03 -0.14
C SER A 124 -28.66 -5.41 0.53
N PHE A 125 -27.67 -6.25 0.35
CA PHE A 125 -27.53 -7.59 0.94
C PHE A 125 -27.23 -7.59 2.45
N LEU A 126 -26.90 -6.43 3.04
CA LEU A 126 -26.71 -6.25 4.47
C LEU A 126 -28.01 -5.78 5.14
N SER A 127 -28.28 -6.30 6.34
CA SER A 127 -29.34 -5.77 7.20
C SER A 127 -29.03 -4.33 7.63
N GLN A 128 -30.04 -3.60 8.12
CA GLN A 128 -29.82 -2.21 8.57
C GLN A 128 -28.83 -2.13 9.74
N LYS A 129 -28.87 -3.09 10.66
CA LYS A 129 -27.89 -3.19 11.77
C LYS A 129 -26.46 -3.41 11.26
N GLU A 130 -26.29 -4.31 10.28
CA GLU A 130 -24.98 -4.57 9.68
C GLU A 130 -24.42 -3.35 8.92
N LYS A 131 -25.26 -2.60 8.22
CA LYS A 131 -24.89 -1.36 7.53
C LYS A 131 -24.38 -0.30 8.50
N ILE A 132 -25.11 -0.07 9.59
CA ILE A 132 -24.72 0.89 10.63
C ILE A 132 -23.40 0.43 11.28
N PHE A 133 -23.30 -0.84 11.64
CA PHE A 133 -22.09 -1.39 12.27
C PHE A 133 -20.87 -1.27 11.36
N PHE A 134 -21.00 -1.55 10.05
CA PHE A 134 -19.91 -1.41 9.09
C PHE A 134 -19.49 0.05 8.94
N LEU A 135 -20.45 0.98 8.81
CA LEU A 135 -20.19 2.41 8.74
C LEU A 135 -19.40 2.91 9.96
N GLU A 136 -19.86 2.59 11.17
CA GLU A 136 -19.23 3.03 12.42
C GLU A 136 -17.86 2.36 12.63
N SER A 137 -17.69 1.12 12.19
CA SER A 137 -16.40 0.44 12.24
C SER A 137 -15.35 1.15 11.36
N LEU A 138 -15.73 1.55 10.14
CA LEU A 138 -14.84 2.31 9.24
C LEU A 138 -14.59 3.73 9.77
N ARG A 139 -15.59 4.37 10.38
CA ARG A 139 -15.45 5.68 11.01
C ARG A 139 -14.46 5.64 12.17
N THR A 140 -14.64 4.70 13.09
CA THR A 140 -13.73 4.51 14.24
C THR A 140 -12.31 4.21 13.79
N LEU A 141 -12.14 3.30 12.82
CA LEU A 141 -10.84 2.98 12.24
C LEU A 141 -10.16 4.24 11.68
N THR A 142 -10.87 5.00 10.85
CA THR A 142 -10.33 6.19 10.20
C THR A 142 -10.00 7.28 11.21
N ASN A 143 -10.86 7.51 12.19
CA ASN A 143 -10.60 8.49 13.26
C ASN A 143 -9.35 8.11 14.05
N ASN A 144 -9.17 6.84 14.41
CA ASN A 144 -7.98 6.38 15.12
C ASN A 144 -6.70 6.61 14.30
N ILE A 145 -6.74 6.33 13.00
CA ILE A 145 -5.60 6.56 12.10
C ILE A 145 -5.27 8.06 12.02
N VAL A 146 -6.27 8.91 11.83
CA VAL A 146 -6.09 10.37 11.72
C VAL A 146 -5.61 10.99 13.02
N SER A 147 -6.20 10.60 14.16
CA SER A 147 -5.83 11.13 15.49
C SER A 147 -4.41 10.77 15.89
N ASN A 148 -3.89 9.62 15.45
CA ASN A 148 -2.53 9.19 15.75
C ASN A 148 -1.51 9.58 14.67
N TYR A 149 -1.94 10.25 13.60
CA TYR A 149 -1.12 10.46 12.40
C TYR A 149 0.23 11.11 12.68
N PHE A 150 0.28 12.21 13.44
CA PHE A 150 1.53 12.94 13.67
C PHE A 150 2.54 12.12 14.47
N ARG A 151 2.10 11.50 15.56
CA ARG A 151 2.96 10.60 16.37
C ARG A 151 3.49 9.44 15.51
N ASP A 152 2.62 8.82 14.74
CA ASP A 152 2.97 7.68 13.91
C ASP A 152 3.88 8.10 12.75
N PHE A 153 3.67 9.30 12.18
CA PHE A 153 4.53 9.89 11.15
C PHE A 153 5.97 10.10 11.64
N GLU A 154 6.14 10.66 12.82
CA GLU A 154 7.46 10.84 13.45
C GLU A 154 8.16 9.49 13.63
N SER A 155 7.50 8.53 14.28
CA SER A 155 8.04 7.18 14.49
C SER A 155 8.43 6.46 13.21
N TYR A 156 7.59 6.56 12.16
CA TYR A 156 7.90 5.91 10.87
C TYR A 156 9.03 6.63 10.13
N SER A 157 9.09 7.95 10.22
CA SER A 157 10.17 8.75 9.64
C SER A 157 11.51 8.41 10.29
N GLU A 158 11.56 8.30 11.59
CA GLU A 158 12.77 7.87 12.34
C GLU A 158 13.26 6.48 11.90
N LYS A 159 12.36 5.53 11.71
CA LYS A 159 12.70 4.19 11.21
C LYS A 159 13.33 4.24 9.82
N ILE A 160 12.78 5.04 8.90
CA ILE A 160 13.32 5.20 7.55
C ILE A 160 14.69 5.90 7.58
N ILE A 161 14.83 6.95 8.40
CA ILE A 161 16.10 7.64 8.59
C ILE A 161 17.15 6.71 9.20
N PHE A 162 16.77 5.89 10.17
CA PHE A 162 17.64 4.85 10.74
C PHE A 162 18.13 3.88 9.66
N LEU A 163 17.23 3.38 8.82
CA LEU A 163 17.58 2.47 7.74
C LEU A 163 18.55 3.12 6.73
N GLU A 164 18.37 4.39 6.41
CA GLU A 164 19.27 5.14 5.53
C GLU A 164 20.65 5.34 6.17
N LYS A 165 20.71 5.67 7.45
CA LYS A 165 21.99 5.75 8.19
C LYS A 165 22.72 4.42 8.21
N MET A 166 22.01 3.30 8.39
CA MET A 166 22.60 1.95 8.33
C MET A 166 23.14 1.64 6.93
N ARG A 167 22.46 2.07 5.86
CA ARG A 167 22.92 1.91 4.47
C ARG A 167 24.21 2.68 4.20
N VAL A 168 24.32 3.91 4.70
CA VAL A 168 25.47 4.81 4.46
C VAL A 168 26.69 4.44 5.32
N ASN A 169 26.46 4.09 6.59
CA ASN A 169 27.51 3.99 7.62
C ASN A 169 28.19 2.61 7.72
N ASN A 170 28.01 1.72 6.75
CA ASN A 170 28.76 0.46 6.64
C ASN A 170 28.08 -0.81 7.09
N ILE A 171 27.35 -1.37 6.20
CA ILE A 171 27.18 -2.83 6.08
C ILE A 171 28.56 -3.52 5.98
N SER A 172 29.54 -2.92 5.29
CA SER A 172 30.90 -3.49 5.08
C SER A 172 31.73 -3.68 6.33
N ARG A 173 31.51 -2.93 7.41
CA ARG A 173 32.25 -3.11 8.71
C ARG A 173 31.89 -4.37 9.47
N TYR A 174 30.76 -5.01 9.12
CA TYR A 174 30.25 -6.21 9.81
C TYR A 174 30.56 -7.51 9.06
N LEU A 175 31.18 -7.44 7.88
CA LEU A 175 31.45 -8.59 7.03
C LEU A 175 32.89 -9.07 7.21
N ASN A 176 33.19 -9.70 8.34
CA ASN A 176 34.54 -10.20 8.64
C ASN A 176 34.74 -11.69 8.31
N SER A 177 33.68 -12.45 8.02
CA SER A 177 33.76 -13.86 7.61
C SER A 177 32.62 -14.27 6.68
N LYS A 178 32.81 -15.34 5.89
CA LYS A 178 31.75 -15.87 4.98
C LYS A 178 30.49 -16.32 5.70
N ASN A 179 30.61 -16.86 6.91
CA ASN A 179 29.45 -17.27 7.72
C ASN A 179 28.69 -16.04 8.23
N ASP A 180 29.39 -14.94 8.47
CA ASP A 180 28.79 -13.66 8.87
C ASP A 180 27.97 -13.05 7.72
N GLU A 181 28.37 -13.22 6.45
CA GLU A 181 27.67 -12.65 5.29
C GLU A 181 26.21 -13.12 5.18
N ILE A 182 25.93 -14.39 5.39
CA ILE A 182 24.55 -14.94 5.33
C ILE A 182 23.73 -14.39 6.50
N PHE A 183 24.30 -14.39 7.70
CA PHE A 183 23.64 -13.86 8.89
C PHE A 183 23.33 -12.37 8.74
N TYR A 184 24.28 -11.59 8.28
CA TYR A 184 24.12 -10.14 8.06
C TYR A 184 23.13 -9.85 6.91
N SER A 185 23.17 -10.60 5.83
CA SER A 185 22.21 -10.47 4.74
C SER A 185 20.77 -10.65 5.23
N ARG A 186 20.54 -11.67 6.06
CA ARG A 186 19.23 -11.90 6.68
C ARG A 186 18.84 -10.75 7.62
N LYS A 187 19.75 -10.29 8.46
CA LYS A 187 19.52 -9.17 9.36
C LYS A 187 19.17 -7.88 8.61
N ILE A 188 19.85 -7.60 7.51
CA ILE A 188 19.54 -6.45 6.64
C ILE A 188 18.13 -6.57 6.05
N MET A 189 17.76 -7.76 5.58
CA MET A 189 16.40 -7.99 5.07
C MET A 189 15.34 -7.78 6.15
N ASP A 190 15.59 -8.25 7.39
CA ASP A 190 14.69 -8.02 8.52
C ASP A 190 14.58 -6.53 8.88
N LEU A 191 15.70 -5.81 8.91
CA LEU A 191 15.71 -4.36 9.12
C LEU A 191 14.95 -3.63 8.00
N CYS A 192 15.12 -4.04 6.74
CA CYS A 192 14.39 -3.49 5.62
C CYS A 192 12.88 -3.71 5.77
N ARG A 193 12.44 -4.89 6.20
CA ARG A 193 11.01 -5.16 6.47
C ARG A 193 10.47 -4.24 7.57
N GLU A 194 11.13 -4.23 8.73
CA GLU A 194 10.62 -3.55 9.93
C GLU A 194 10.73 -2.01 9.84
N ASN A 195 11.80 -1.50 9.25
CA ASN A 195 12.08 -0.06 9.21
C ASN A 195 11.85 0.59 7.83
N GLY A 196 11.62 -0.20 6.80
CA GLY A 196 11.34 0.27 5.44
C GLY A 196 9.93 -0.08 4.98
N ILE A 197 9.68 -1.37 4.74
CA ILE A 197 8.43 -1.85 4.10
C ILE A 197 7.19 -1.56 4.96
N ILE A 198 7.23 -1.84 6.27
CA ILE A 198 6.09 -1.59 7.17
C ILE A 198 5.76 -0.10 7.26
N PRO A 199 6.72 0.82 7.55
CA PRO A 199 6.45 2.25 7.52
C PRO A 199 5.94 2.73 6.16
N PHE A 200 6.54 2.29 5.06
CA PHE A 200 6.08 2.64 3.71
C PHE A 200 4.64 2.22 3.45
N ALA A 201 4.26 0.99 3.83
CA ALA A 201 2.89 0.50 3.68
C ALA A 201 1.88 1.35 4.45
N LYS A 202 2.25 1.81 5.65
CA LYS A 202 1.42 2.70 6.47
C LYS A 202 1.30 4.10 5.86
N PHE A 203 2.39 4.67 5.34
CA PHE A 203 2.33 5.95 4.62
C PHE A 203 1.46 5.87 3.37
N ALA A 204 1.60 4.82 2.58
CA ALA A 204 0.77 4.60 1.40
C ALA A 204 -0.72 4.50 1.80
N ARG A 205 -1.03 3.79 2.88
CA ARG A 205 -2.40 3.67 3.38
C ARG A 205 -2.98 5.01 3.83
N ASN A 206 -2.20 5.82 4.56
CA ASN A 206 -2.59 7.17 4.97
C ASN A 206 -2.86 8.06 3.75
N ALA A 207 -2.02 8.00 2.72
CA ALA A 207 -2.22 8.75 1.47
C ALA A 207 -3.51 8.33 0.75
N PHE A 208 -3.85 7.03 0.72
CA PHE A 208 -5.10 6.54 0.13
C PHE A 208 -6.33 7.03 0.90
N ILE A 209 -6.29 7.00 2.23
CA ILE A 209 -7.37 7.53 3.08
C ILE A 209 -7.56 9.03 2.82
N ALA A 210 -6.49 9.82 2.85
CA ALA A 210 -6.53 11.26 2.58
C ALA A 210 -7.11 11.55 1.19
N LYS A 211 -6.66 10.82 0.16
CA LYS A 211 -7.18 10.96 -1.21
C LYS A 211 -8.67 10.64 -1.28
N LYS A 212 -9.13 9.58 -0.62
CA LYS A 212 -10.55 9.17 -0.62
C LYS A 212 -11.44 10.22 0.06
N ILE A 213 -10.97 10.82 1.17
CA ILE A 213 -11.64 11.93 1.85
C ILE A 213 -11.72 13.15 0.93
N LEU A 214 -10.61 13.55 0.29
CA LEU A 214 -10.58 14.71 -0.63
C LEU A 214 -11.51 14.51 -1.83
N ILE A 215 -11.55 13.31 -2.41
CA ILE A 215 -12.48 12.96 -3.49
C ILE A 215 -13.93 13.14 -3.01
N SER A 216 -14.26 12.67 -1.80
CA SER A 216 -15.61 12.81 -1.25
C SER A 216 -16.03 14.29 -1.07
N PHE A 217 -15.10 15.18 -0.74
CA PHE A 217 -15.36 16.63 -0.68
C PHE A 217 -15.68 17.22 -2.05
N VAL A 218 -14.95 16.78 -3.10
CA VAL A 218 -15.24 17.22 -4.47
C VAL A 218 -16.63 16.76 -4.91
N GLU A 219 -16.96 15.51 -4.62
CA GLU A 219 -18.24 14.90 -4.99
C GLU A 219 -19.44 15.47 -4.21
N LEU A 220 -19.22 16.04 -3.04
CA LEU A 220 -20.21 16.77 -2.24
C LEU A 220 -20.24 18.28 -2.54
N ASN A 221 -19.48 18.75 -3.53
CA ASN A 221 -19.32 20.17 -3.88
C ASN A 221 -18.78 21.05 -2.74
N ILE A 222 -18.15 20.46 -1.72
CA ILE A 222 -17.45 21.17 -0.63
C ILE A 222 -16.12 21.72 -1.16
N LEU A 223 -15.43 20.97 -2.01
CA LEU A 223 -14.16 21.32 -2.63
C LEU A 223 -14.33 21.41 -4.15
N LYS A 224 -13.94 22.53 -4.76
CA LYS A 224 -13.96 22.69 -6.23
C LYS A 224 -12.93 21.76 -6.87
N LYS A 225 -13.30 21.14 -8.00
CA LYS A 225 -12.39 20.27 -8.80
C LYS A 225 -11.06 20.96 -9.12
N SER A 226 -11.09 22.27 -9.45
CA SER A 226 -9.90 23.06 -9.74
C SER A 226 -8.97 23.19 -8.53
N THR A 227 -9.54 23.36 -7.32
CA THR A 227 -8.76 23.43 -6.07
C THR A 227 -8.15 22.06 -5.76
N TYR A 228 -8.90 20.96 -5.92
CA TYR A 228 -8.37 19.60 -5.79
C TYR A 228 -7.18 19.37 -6.74
N ALA A 229 -7.32 19.73 -8.01
CA ALA A 229 -6.24 19.60 -8.98
C ALA A 229 -5.01 20.45 -8.60
N LYS A 230 -5.20 21.67 -8.06
CA LYS A 230 -4.11 22.51 -7.54
C LYS A 230 -3.40 21.88 -6.35
N ILE A 231 -4.15 21.25 -5.42
CA ILE A 231 -3.57 20.51 -4.28
C ILE A 231 -2.66 19.39 -4.78
N LEU A 232 -3.18 18.52 -5.67
CA LEU A 232 -2.39 17.41 -6.22
C LEU A 232 -1.15 17.89 -6.98
N LYS A 233 -1.26 18.98 -7.77
CA LYS A 233 -0.13 19.54 -8.51
C LYS A 233 0.96 20.11 -7.60
N LYS A 234 0.62 20.55 -6.39
CA LYS A 234 1.59 21.07 -5.40
C LYS A 234 2.33 19.95 -4.66
N LEU A 235 1.86 18.72 -4.72
CA LEU A 235 2.57 17.59 -4.11
C LEU A 235 3.87 17.35 -4.89
N LYS A 236 4.99 17.53 -4.21
CA LYS A 236 6.30 17.16 -4.74
C LYS A 236 6.40 15.64 -4.72
N THR A 237 6.47 15.03 -5.89
CA THR A 237 6.64 13.58 -6.05
C THR A 237 7.91 13.30 -6.82
N ILE A 238 8.49 12.12 -6.64
CA ILE A 238 9.66 11.66 -7.42
C ILE A 238 9.36 11.74 -8.92
N SER A 239 8.13 11.42 -9.35
CA SER A 239 7.71 11.55 -10.75
C SER A 239 7.77 12.99 -11.25
N HIS A 240 7.41 13.97 -10.41
CA HIS A 240 7.52 15.39 -10.74
C HIS A 240 8.99 15.81 -10.89
N ASP A 241 9.82 15.40 -9.93
CA ASP A 241 11.26 15.69 -9.96
C ASP A 241 11.92 15.02 -11.18
N TYR A 242 11.56 13.77 -11.50
CA TYR A 242 12.04 13.05 -12.69
C TYR A 242 11.71 13.79 -13.99
N ILE A 243 10.46 14.25 -14.15
CA ILE A 243 10.04 15.00 -15.33
C ILE A 243 10.82 16.33 -15.46
N ASN A 244 11.00 17.04 -14.36
CA ASN A 244 11.77 18.30 -14.33
C ASN A 244 13.25 18.05 -14.63
N ASP A 245 13.86 17.04 -14.02
CA ASP A 245 15.26 16.74 -14.24
C ASP A 245 15.50 16.16 -15.65
N LYS A 246 14.57 15.40 -16.21
CA LYS A 246 14.61 15.00 -17.63
C LYS A 246 14.62 16.20 -18.56
N LYS A 247 13.79 17.22 -18.28
CA LYS A 247 13.81 18.50 -19.02
C LYS A 247 15.12 19.25 -18.80
N ASN A 248 15.63 19.29 -17.57
CA ASN A 248 16.92 19.94 -17.27
C ASN A 248 18.10 19.23 -17.97
N LEU A 249 18.05 17.89 -18.07
CA LEU A 249 19.04 17.11 -18.84
C LEU A 249 18.99 17.45 -20.33
N SER A 250 17.79 17.55 -20.93
CA SER A 250 17.66 17.94 -22.36
C SER A 250 18.15 19.36 -22.62
N LEU A 251 18.02 20.26 -21.64
CA LEU A 251 18.52 21.64 -21.69
C LEU A 251 20.00 21.77 -21.25
N LYS A 252 20.70 20.64 -21.01
CA LYS A 252 22.10 20.58 -20.55
C LYS A 252 22.35 21.33 -19.22
N LYS A 253 21.32 21.54 -18.40
CA LYS A 253 21.42 22.16 -17.06
C LYS A 253 21.94 21.20 -16.00
N ILE A 254 21.76 19.90 -16.21
CA ILE A 254 22.34 18.80 -15.41
C ILE A 254 23.03 17.81 -16.34
N ASN A 255 24.03 17.09 -15.84
CA ASN A 255 24.72 16.09 -16.62
C ASN A 255 24.03 14.71 -16.54
N LYS A 256 24.39 13.82 -17.48
CA LYS A 256 23.81 12.47 -17.58
C LYS A 256 24.18 11.61 -16.36
N GLU A 257 25.36 11.76 -15.82
CA GLU A 257 25.84 11.01 -14.67
C GLU A 257 25.01 11.30 -13.42
N PHE A 258 24.77 12.58 -13.13
CA PHE A 258 23.88 13.01 -12.04
C PHE A 258 22.48 12.42 -12.20
N PHE A 259 21.92 12.51 -13.42
CA PHE A 259 20.58 11.99 -13.71
C PHE A 259 20.50 10.47 -13.49
N ILE A 260 21.47 9.71 -14.01
CA ILE A 260 21.54 8.27 -13.82
C ILE A 260 21.69 7.94 -12.35
N LYS A 261 22.64 8.55 -11.63
CA LYS A 261 22.87 8.31 -10.21
C LYS A 261 21.61 8.55 -9.34
N LYS A 262 20.81 9.56 -9.71
CA LYS A 262 19.56 9.88 -8.98
C LYS A 262 18.42 8.91 -9.29
N TYR A 263 18.32 8.43 -10.52
CA TYR A 263 17.12 7.72 -11.00
C TYR A 263 17.36 6.28 -11.49
N PHE A 264 18.59 5.74 -11.37
CA PHE A 264 18.90 4.38 -11.86
C PHE A 264 18.04 3.27 -11.21
N HIS A 265 17.51 3.53 -10.01
CA HIS A 265 16.66 2.61 -9.28
C HIS A 265 15.20 2.62 -9.76
N LEU A 266 14.81 3.60 -10.55
CA LEU A 266 13.49 3.66 -11.17
C LEU A 266 13.53 2.88 -12.48
N ARG A 267 12.62 1.93 -12.63
CA ARG A 267 12.43 1.28 -13.93
C ARG A 267 11.76 2.26 -14.89
N PRO A 268 12.18 2.31 -16.17
CA PRO A 268 11.49 3.08 -17.19
C PRO A 268 10.09 2.56 -17.48
#